data_c18812d95c852b96a16f01f5ea8b61b4
#
_entry.id   c18812d95c852b96a16f01f5ea8b61b4
#
_cell.length_a   1.000
_cell.length_b   1.000
_cell.length_c   1.000
_cell.angle_alpha   90.00
_cell.angle_beta   90.00
_cell.angle_gamma   90.00
#
_symmetry.space_group_name_H-M   'P 1'
#
loop_
_entity.id
_entity.type
_entity.pdbx_description
1 polymer ?
#
loop_
_entity_poly.entity_id
_entity_poly.type
_entity_poly.pdbx_seq_one_letter_code
_entity_poly.pdbx_strand_id
1 'polypeptide(L)'
;MYEVVSKVLNDYMEKATFPQRDPLNNVLPYSEIKGFAPRQRDTYIQNVILRILELKPRGVTISDVAKLTGYSRPTVSKHLDVLVAIGESYKVPKGNLSIFYKNGKIVDEVDSHSISTPEKTYTFYVLQNDDGKFLYIQEKELDEFRSVKVRGGVTINMKDLPMVLKKIDELGKPGVRS
;
A
#
# COMPACT_ATOMS: atom_id res chain seq x y z
N MET A 1 -3.74 39.38 -14.18
CA MET A 1 -4.64 38.87 -13.13
C MET A 1 -4.24 37.48 -12.61
N TYR A 2 -3.72 36.58 -13.44
CA TYR A 2 -3.22 35.25 -13.02
C TYR A 2 -1.92 35.30 -12.16
N GLU A 3 -1.02 36.22 -12.38
CA GLU A 3 0.22 36.33 -11.59
C GLU A 3 0.01 36.75 -10.13
N VAL A 4 -0.99 37.59 -9.87
CA VAL A 4 -1.31 38.03 -8.50
C VAL A 4 -1.91 36.91 -7.68
N VAL A 5 -2.75 36.08 -8.29
CA VAL A 5 -3.37 34.92 -7.62
C VAL A 5 -2.31 33.83 -7.32
N SER A 6 -1.39 33.59 -8.26
CA SER A 6 -0.28 32.66 -8.07
C SER A 6 0.68 33.10 -6.95
N LYS A 7 0.96 34.40 -6.86
CA LYS A 7 1.83 34.95 -5.82
C LYS A 7 1.18 34.88 -4.42
N VAL A 8 -0.11 35.15 -4.33
CA VAL A 8 -0.88 35.03 -3.07
C VAL A 8 -1.00 33.57 -2.63
N LEU A 9 -1.20 32.64 -3.56
CA LEU A 9 -1.22 31.20 -3.26
C LEU A 9 0.14 30.68 -2.79
N ASN A 10 1.23 31.10 -3.43
CA ASN A 10 2.58 30.74 -3.01
C ASN A 10 2.94 31.34 -1.64
N ASP A 11 2.59 32.60 -1.36
CA ASP A 11 2.77 33.23 -0.05
C ASP A 11 1.94 32.55 1.05
N TYR A 12 0.76 32.02 0.70
CA TYR A 12 -0.06 31.25 1.64
C TYR A 12 0.51 29.84 1.88
N MET A 13 1.07 29.21 0.87
CA MET A 13 1.75 27.91 0.98
C MET A 13 3.08 28.01 1.73
N GLU A 14 3.83 29.09 1.57
CA GLU A 14 5.09 29.33 2.30
C GLU A 14 4.85 29.73 3.77
N LYS A 15 3.77 30.42 4.08
CA LYS A 15 3.39 30.79 5.45
C LYS A 15 2.64 29.71 6.20
N ALA A 16 2.09 28.73 5.50
CA ALA A 16 1.58 27.49 6.07
C ALA A 16 2.73 26.50 6.36
N THR A 17 3.75 26.94 7.08
CA THR A 17 4.59 26.03 7.87
C THR A 17 3.70 25.44 8.95
N PHE A 18 2.88 24.46 8.58
CA PHE A 18 2.38 23.52 9.55
C PHE A 18 3.61 22.98 10.27
N PRO A 19 3.70 23.12 11.62
CA PRO A 19 4.76 22.46 12.35
C PRO A 19 4.74 21.02 11.87
N GLN A 20 5.92 20.50 11.48
CA GLN A 20 6.12 19.08 11.20
C GLN A 20 5.93 18.34 12.54
N ARG A 21 4.68 18.31 13.01
CA ARG A 21 4.29 17.41 14.09
C ARG A 21 4.43 16.03 13.50
N ASP A 22 5.26 15.23 14.13
CA ASP A 22 5.31 13.80 13.84
C ASP A 22 3.85 13.34 13.73
N PRO A 23 3.39 12.90 12.55
CA PRO A 23 1.99 12.58 12.30
C PRO A 23 1.47 11.46 13.20
N LEU A 24 2.36 10.81 13.97
CA LEU A 24 2.05 9.80 14.98
C LEU A 24 2.04 10.35 16.42
N ASN A 25 2.50 11.59 16.65
CA ASN A 25 2.54 12.19 18.01
C ASN A 25 1.17 12.47 18.63
N ASN A 26 0.08 12.29 17.87
CA ASN A 26 -1.29 12.53 18.35
C ASN A 26 -2.17 11.28 18.25
N VAL A 27 -1.60 10.08 18.24
CA VAL A 27 -2.38 8.84 18.32
C VAL A 27 -2.93 8.71 19.73
N LEU A 28 -4.27 8.79 19.84
CA LEU A 28 -4.93 8.64 21.14
C LEU A 28 -4.74 7.21 21.65
N PRO A 29 -4.39 7.03 22.94
CA PRO A 29 -4.29 5.71 23.53
C PRO A 29 -5.66 5.02 23.54
N TYR A 30 -5.66 3.70 23.55
CA TYR A 30 -6.91 2.92 23.47
C TYR A 30 -7.89 3.26 24.62
N SER A 31 -7.38 3.61 25.79
CA SER A 31 -8.18 4.05 26.95
C SER A 31 -9.08 5.25 26.65
N GLU A 32 -8.61 6.19 25.85
CA GLU A 32 -9.39 7.37 25.47
C GLU A 32 -10.42 7.05 24.38
N ILE A 33 -10.03 6.28 23.35
CA ILE A 33 -10.95 5.92 22.26
C ILE A 33 -11.98 4.86 22.67
N LYS A 34 -11.77 4.16 23.79
CA LYS A 34 -12.71 3.17 24.31
C LYS A 34 -14.10 3.78 24.56
N GLY A 35 -14.17 5.06 24.93
CA GLY A 35 -15.42 5.80 25.16
C GLY A 35 -16.14 6.22 23.88
N PHE A 36 -15.53 6.10 22.70
CA PHE A 36 -16.17 6.45 21.44
C PHE A 36 -17.27 5.45 21.08
N ALA A 37 -18.29 5.91 20.36
CA ALA A 37 -19.25 5.00 19.73
C ALA A 37 -18.49 3.95 18.88
N PRO A 38 -18.94 2.69 18.81
CA PRO A 38 -18.19 1.62 18.15
C PRO A 38 -17.73 1.97 16.73
N ARG A 39 -18.64 2.54 15.92
CA ARG A 39 -18.31 2.95 14.55
C ARG A 39 -17.26 4.05 14.48
N GLN A 40 -17.33 5.05 15.37
CA GLN A 40 -16.35 6.14 15.42
C GLN A 40 -14.97 5.62 15.82
N ARG A 41 -14.93 4.73 16.81
CA ARG A 41 -13.68 4.08 17.25
C ARG A 41 -13.05 3.27 16.14
N ASP A 42 -13.84 2.43 15.43
CA ASP A 42 -13.34 1.61 14.34
C ASP A 42 -12.79 2.48 13.21
N THR A 43 -13.50 3.54 12.82
CA THR A 43 -13.04 4.51 11.81
C THR A 43 -11.76 5.22 12.25
N TYR A 44 -11.66 5.64 13.51
CA TYR A 44 -10.47 6.27 14.05
C TYR A 44 -9.25 5.35 13.95
N ILE A 45 -9.37 4.10 14.41
CA ILE A 45 -8.28 3.12 14.37
C ILE A 45 -7.85 2.86 12.92
N GLN A 46 -8.79 2.69 12.00
CA GLN A 46 -8.51 2.47 10.58
C GLN A 46 -7.74 3.65 9.98
N ASN A 47 -8.16 4.90 10.27
CA ASN A 47 -7.46 6.09 9.79
C ASN A 47 -6.03 6.19 10.33
N VAL A 48 -5.81 5.86 11.61
CA VAL A 48 -4.47 5.80 12.21
C VAL A 48 -3.61 4.77 11.50
N ILE A 49 -4.14 3.57 11.24
CA ILE A 49 -3.42 2.50 10.54
C ILE A 49 -3.11 2.92 9.10
N LEU A 50 -4.06 3.49 8.37
CA LEU A 50 -3.83 4.00 7.01
C LEU A 50 -2.72 5.05 6.98
N ARG A 51 -2.70 5.93 7.98
CA ARG A 51 -1.64 6.94 8.09
C ARG A 51 -0.28 6.31 8.33
N ILE A 52 -0.19 5.27 9.16
CA ILE A 52 1.04 4.51 9.36
C ILE A 52 1.51 3.85 8.06
N LEU A 53 0.60 3.23 7.32
CA LEU A 53 0.90 2.61 6.03
C LEU A 53 1.41 3.64 5.01
N GLU A 54 0.88 4.87 5.02
CA GLU A 54 1.38 5.98 4.18
C GLU A 54 2.82 6.39 4.51
N LEU A 55 3.14 6.43 5.81
CA LEU A 55 4.45 6.85 6.31
C LEU A 55 5.50 5.74 6.24
N LYS A 56 5.06 4.49 6.08
CA LYS A 56 5.93 3.30 6.05
C LYS A 56 5.80 2.56 4.72
N PRO A 57 6.35 3.14 3.64
CA PRO A 57 6.22 2.61 2.29
C PRO A 57 6.82 1.22 2.10
N ARG A 58 7.78 0.82 2.94
CA ARG A 58 8.37 -0.53 2.94
C ARG A 58 7.45 -1.58 3.59
N GLY A 59 6.23 -1.16 3.95
CA GLY A 59 5.24 -2.00 4.62
C GLY A 59 5.48 -2.13 6.12
N VAL A 60 4.47 -2.64 6.80
CA VAL A 60 4.49 -2.87 8.25
C VAL A 60 3.91 -4.22 8.61
N THR A 61 4.37 -4.79 9.73
CA THR A 61 3.75 -5.96 10.35
C THR A 61 2.71 -5.52 11.39
N ILE A 62 1.85 -6.45 11.82
CA ILE A 62 0.93 -6.24 12.94
C ILE A 62 1.70 -5.77 14.19
N SER A 63 2.89 -6.34 14.43
CA SER A 63 3.73 -5.98 15.57
C SER A 63 4.26 -4.55 15.50
N ASP A 64 4.63 -4.09 14.30
CA ASP A 64 5.11 -2.72 14.11
C ASP A 64 4.00 -1.71 14.39
N VAL A 65 2.80 -1.95 13.85
CA VAL A 65 1.63 -1.08 14.11
C VAL A 65 1.27 -1.09 15.59
N ALA A 66 1.25 -2.26 16.24
CA ALA A 66 0.96 -2.37 17.66
C ALA A 66 1.97 -1.59 18.51
N LYS A 67 3.26 -1.65 18.19
CA LYS A 67 4.31 -0.86 18.88
C LYS A 67 4.15 0.64 18.67
N LEU A 68 3.81 1.08 17.45
CA LEU A 68 3.66 2.50 17.13
C LEU A 68 2.41 3.13 17.76
N THR A 69 1.33 2.36 17.91
CA THR A 69 0.04 2.87 18.37
C THR A 69 -0.24 2.57 19.85
N GLY A 70 0.45 1.58 20.43
CA GLY A 70 0.09 1.03 21.74
C GLY A 70 -1.19 0.17 21.74
N TYR A 71 -1.78 -0.10 20.56
CA TYR A 71 -2.97 -0.94 20.48
C TYR A 71 -2.61 -2.43 20.56
N SER A 72 -3.56 -3.24 21.04
CA SER A 72 -3.34 -4.68 21.11
C SER A 72 -3.20 -5.31 19.72
N ARG A 73 -2.36 -6.34 19.58
CA ARG A 73 -2.20 -7.06 18.31
C ARG A 73 -3.52 -7.58 17.72
N PRO A 74 -4.46 -8.15 18.51
CA PRO A 74 -5.76 -8.55 17.98
C PRO A 74 -6.57 -7.37 17.41
N THR A 75 -6.55 -6.19 18.08
CA THR A 75 -7.20 -4.99 17.58
C THR A 75 -6.59 -4.57 16.23
N VAL A 76 -5.27 -4.49 16.15
CA VAL A 76 -4.55 -4.12 14.92
C VAL A 76 -4.84 -5.10 13.80
N SER A 77 -4.78 -6.43 14.07
CA SER A 77 -5.07 -7.46 13.08
C SER A 77 -6.48 -7.31 12.51
N LYS A 78 -7.49 -7.19 13.37
CA LYS A 78 -8.89 -6.99 12.95
C LYS A 78 -9.02 -5.83 11.96
N HIS A 79 -8.44 -4.67 12.29
CA HIS A 79 -8.59 -3.49 11.45
C HIS A 79 -7.75 -3.54 10.17
N LEU A 80 -6.56 -4.16 10.19
CA LEU A 80 -5.79 -4.43 8.99
C LEU A 80 -6.54 -5.39 8.04
N ASP A 81 -7.16 -6.45 8.56
CA ASP A 81 -7.96 -7.36 7.75
C ASP A 81 -9.19 -6.67 7.13
N VAL A 82 -9.84 -5.75 7.87
CA VAL A 82 -10.91 -4.90 7.31
C VAL A 82 -10.38 -4.01 6.18
N LEU A 83 -9.24 -3.33 6.39
CA LEU A 83 -8.63 -2.46 5.37
C LEU A 83 -8.23 -3.25 4.11
N VAL A 84 -7.79 -4.51 4.26
CA VAL A 84 -7.53 -5.39 3.12
C VAL A 84 -8.84 -5.77 2.42
N ALA A 85 -9.89 -6.09 3.17
CA ALA A 85 -11.18 -6.48 2.61
C ALA A 85 -11.85 -5.35 1.81
N ILE A 86 -11.71 -4.09 2.25
CA ILE A 86 -12.25 -2.92 1.54
C ILE A 86 -11.29 -2.36 0.47
N GLY A 87 -10.11 -2.98 0.28
CA GLY A 87 -9.16 -2.58 -0.76
C GLY A 87 -8.31 -1.35 -0.44
N GLU A 88 -8.30 -0.85 0.80
CA GLU A 88 -7.46 0.28 1.23
C GLU A 88 -6.02 -0.13 1.52
N SER A 89 -5.80 -1.41 1.78
CA SER A 89 -4.47 -1.99 1.96
C SER A 89 -4.40 -3.37 1.31
N TYR A 90 -3.17 -3.88 1.15
CA TYR A 90 -2.96 -5.27 0.75
C TYR A 90 -1.88 -5.90 1.64
N LYS A 91 -1.91 -7.23 1.74
CA LYS A 91 -0.92 -7.97 2.52
C LYS A 91 -0.11 -8.92 1.65
N VAL A 92 1.18 -9.00 1.95
CA VAL A 92 2.12 -9.93 1.31
C VAL A 92 2.64 -10.89 2.36
N PRO A 93 2.47 -12.20 2.20
CA PRO A 93 3.05 -13.17 3.10
C PRO A 93 4.58 -13.21 2.92
N LYS A 94 5.31 -13.19 4.05
CA LYS A 94 6.77 -13.34 4.07
C LYS A 94 7.16 -14.33 5.18
N GLY A 95 7.32 -15.60 4.82
CA GLY A 95 7.50 -16.68 5.79
C GLY A 95 6.29 -16.76 6.74
N ASN A 96 6.54 -16.70 8.05
CA ASN A 96 5.50 -16.75 9.09
C ASN A 96 4.86 -15.38 9.39
N LEU A 97 5.24 -14.33 8.65
CA LEU A 97 4.76 -12.97 8.85
C LEU A 97 3.95 -12.51 7.65
N SER A 98 3.04 -11.57 7.89
CA SER A 98 2.39 -10.80 6.84
C SER A 98 2.87 -9.35 6.93
N ILE A 99 3.24 -8.78 5.78
CA ILE A 99 3.58 -7.37 5.64
C ILE A 99 2.42 -6.69 4.95
N PHE A 100 1.96 -5.58 5.52
CA PHE A 100 0.83 -4.79 5.02
C PHE A 100 1.35 -3.51 4.39
N TYR A 101 0.74 -3.15 3.26
CA TYR A 101 1.06 -1.96 2.46
C TYR A 101 -0.21 -1.17 2.19
N LYS A 102 -0.09 0.14 2.03
CA LYS A 102 -1.21 0.95 1.54
C LYS A 102 -1.49 0.63 0.07
N ASN A 103 -2.76 0.46 -0.27
CA ASN A 103 -3.15 0.28 -1.66
C ASN A 103 -3.10 1.63 -2.42
N GLY A 104 -2.74 1.58 -3.70
CA GLY A 104 -2.73 2.75 -4.58
C GLY A 104 -1.47 3.63 -4.53
N LYS A 105 -0.52 3.39 -3.62
CA LYS A 105 0.77 4.08 -3.63
C LYS A 105 1.91 3.07 -3.57
N ILE A 106 2.57 2.89 -4.68
CA ILE A 106 3.80 2.12 -4.75
C ILE A 106 4.97 3.08 -4.59
N VAL A 107 5.80 2.80 -3.60
CA VAL A 107 6.99 3.60 -3.29
C VAL A 107 8.12 3.13 -4.17
N ASP A 108 9.02 4.05 -4.49
CA ASP A 108 10.18 3.81 -5.35
C ASP A 108 9.79 3.43 -6.81
N GLU A 109 8.55 3.78 -7.23
CA GLU A 109 8.11 3.64 -8.62
C GLU A 109 8.91 4.57 -9.53
N VAL A 110 9.54 3.98 -10.55
CA VAL A 110 10.26 4.71 -11.61
C VAL A 110 9.38 4.78 -12.86
N ASP A 111 8.62 3.70 -13.13
CA ASP A 111 7.77 3.56 -14.30
C ASP A 111 6.69 2.52 -14.05
N SER A 112 5.55 2.64 -14.76
CA SER A 112 4.49 1.65 -14.69
C SER A 112 3.70 1.53 -15.99
N HIS A 113 3.28 0.29 -16.28
CA HIS A 113 2.42 -0.05 -17.41
C HIS A 113 1.33 -1.03 -16.98
N SER A 114 0.15 -0.92 -17.58
CA SER A 114 -0.97 -1.80 -17.28
C SER A 114 -1.50 -2.51 -18.52
N ILE A 115 -1.87 -3.77 -18.34
CA ILE A 115 -2.57 -4.59 -19.32
C ILE A 115 -3.90 -5.00 -18.71
N SER A 116 -5.01 -4.70 -19.40
CA SER A 116 -6.34 -5.05 -18.95
C SER A 116 -6.95 -6.15 -19.80
N THR A 117 -7.53 -7.13 -19.15
CA THR A 117 -8.44 -8.12 -19.72
C THR A 117 -9.87 -7.78 -19.28
N PRO A 118 -10.92 -8.45 -19.80
CA PRO A 118 -12.29 -8.19 -19.33
C PRO A 118 -12.50 -8.38 -17.82
N GLU A 119 -11.73 -9.24 -17.18
CA GLU A 119 -11.90 -9.63 -15.78
C GLU A 119 -10.83 -9.05 -14.85
N LYS A 120 -9.64 -8.78 -15.38
CA LYS A 120 -8.46 -8.46 -14.57
C LYS A 120 -7.60 -7.37 -15.21
N THR A 121 -6.88 -6.65 -14.36
CA THR A 121 -5.81 -5.74 -14.77
C THR A 121 -4.50 -6.17 -14.13
N TYR A 122 -3.47 -6.29 -14.94
CA TYR A 122 -2.10 -6.51 -14.49
C TYR A 122 -1.33 -5.22 -14.62
N THR A 123 -0.81 -4.69 -13.52
CA THR A 123 0.03 -3.50 -13.54
C THR A 123 1.47 -3.89 -13.24
N PHE A 124 2.35 -3.51 -14.11
CA PHE A 124 3.79 -3.73 -14.05
C PHE A 124 4.43 -2.46 -13.54
N TYR A 125 5.10 -2.51 -12.42
CA TYR A 125 5.81 -1.38 -11.82
C TYR A 125 7.30 -1.65 -11.88
N VAL A 126 8.07 -0.69 -12.35
CA VAL A 126 9.52 -0.70 -12.21
C VAL A 126 9.86 0.06 -10.95
N LEU A 127 10.45 -0.61 -9.98
CA LEU A 127 10.83 -0.07 -8.69
C LEU A 127 12.35 0.03 -8.61
N GLN A 128 12.85 1.07 -7.95
CA GLN A 128 14.28 1.24 -7.71
C GLN A 128 14.52 1.73 -6.28
N ASN A 129 15.32 0.99 -5.52
CA ASN A 129 15.72 1.33 -4.17
C ASN A 129 17.21 0.99 -3.94
N ASP A 130 17.69 1.12 -2.71
CA ASP A 130 19.08 0.84 -2.33
C ASP A 130 19.51 -0.61 -2.60
N ASP A 131 18.56 -1.57 -2.61
CA ASP A 131 18.80 -2.99 -2.86
C ASP A 131 18.84 -3.31 -4.37
N GLY A 132 18.46 -2.36 -5.23
CA GLY A 132 18.52 -2.49 -6.68
C GLY A 132 17.23 -2.14 -7.41
N LYS A 133 17.12 -2.67 -8.63
CA LYS A 133 15.97 -2.46 -9.53
C LYS A 133 15.12 -3.72 -9.62
N PHE A 134 13.80 -3.55 -9.49
CA PHE A 134 12.85 -4.66 -9.42
C PHE A 134 11.68 -4.42 -10.37
N LEU A 135 11.13 -5.49 -10.91
CA LEU A 135 9.82 -5.52 -11.54
C LEU A 135 8.80 -6.04 -10.52
N TYR A 136 7.77 -5.26 -10.22
CA TYR A 136 6.63 -5.69 -9.42
C TYR A 136 5.40 -5.80 -10.32
N ILE A 137 4.82 -7.00 -10.40
CA ILE A 137 3.62 -7.26 -11.18
C ILE A 137 2.48 -7.42 -10.20
N GLN A 138 1.48 -6.55 -10.29
CA GLN A 138 0.30 -6.55 -9.43
C GLN A 138 -0.94 -6.98 -10.20
N GLU A 139 -1.64 -7.99 -9.68
CA GLU A 139 -2.94 -8.41 -10.21
C GLU A 139 -4.06 -7.67 -9.48
N LYS A 140 -4.95 -7.05 -10.26
CA LYS A 140 -6.15 -6.36 -9.79
C LYS A 140 -7.37 -6.94 -10.50
N GLU A 141 -8.47 -7.02 -9.79
CA GLU A 141 -9.77 -7.34 -10.36
C GLU A 141 -10.81 -6.32 -9.93
N LEU A 142 -11.89 -6.21 -10.69
CA LEU A 142 -13.07 -5.46 -10.28
C LEU A 142 -13.98 -6.39 -9.47
N ASP A 143 -14.40 -5.94 -8.29
CA ASP A 143 -15.42 -6.63 -7.52
C ASP A 143 -16.83 -6.36 -8.11
N GLU A 144 -17.85 -7.00 -7.53
CA GLU A 144 -19.25 -6.86 -7.94
C GLU A 144 -19.74 -5.40 -7.89
N PHE A 145 -19.10 -4.55 -7.09
CA PHE A 145 -19.39 -3.11 -6.96
C PHE A 145 -18.51 -2.22 -7.83
N ARG A 146 -17.74 -2.82 -8.76
CA ARG A 146 -16.74 -2.14 -9.60
C ARG A 146 -15.61 -1.46 -8.82
N SER A 147 -15.38 -1.87 -7.58
CA SER A 147 -14.22 -1.44 -6.81
C SER A 147 -13.00 -2.26 -7.22
N VAL A 148 -11.85 -1.60 -7.35
CA VAL A 148 -10.58 -2.27 -7.70
C VAL A 148 -10.05 -3.01 -6.48
N LYS A 149 -9.90 -4.32 -6.58
CA LYS A 149 -9.35 -5.17 -5.54
C LYS A 149 -8.02 -5.75 -5.98
N VAL A 150 -6.97 -5.50 -5.19
CA VAL A 150 -5.66 -6.14 -5.39
C VAL A 150 -5.74 -7.59 -4.91
N ARG A 151 -5.47 -8.54 -5.81
CA ARG A 151 -5.46 -9.98 -5.50
C ARG A 151 -4.11 -10.47 -5.04
N GLY A 152 -3.06 -9.90 -5.57
CA GLY A 152 -1.70 -10.26 -5.23
C GLY A 152 -0.70 -9.60 -6.16
N GLY A 153 0.56 -9.97 -5.98
CA GLY A 153 1.64 -9.52 -6.85
C GLY A 153 2.90 -10.33 -6.64
N VAL A 154 3.79 -10.22 -7.60
CA VAL A 154 5.11 -10.85 -7.57
C VAL A 154 6.19 -9.81 -7.82
N THR A 155 7.27 -9.87 -7.05
CA THR A 155 8.44 -9.01 -7.24
C THR A 155 9.59 -9.84 -7.79
N ILE A 156 10.17 -9.39 -8.88
CA ILE A 156 11.29 -10.04 -9.58
C ILE A 156 12.45 -9.06 -9.62
N ASN A 157 13.65 -9.48 -9.19
CA ASN A 157 14.83 -8.67 -9.38
C ASN A 157 15.11 -8.54 -10.89
N MET A 158 15.41 -7.33 -11.37
CA MET A 158 15.68 -7.10 -12.80
C MET A 158 16.86 -7.92 -13.35
N LYS A 159 17.78 -8.33 -12.47
CA LYS A 159 18.90 -9.23 -12.85
C LYS A 159 18.40 -10.64 -13.22
N ASP A 160 17.32 -11.09 -12.56
CA ASP A 160 16.77 -12.45 -12.77
C ASP A 160 15.70 -12.47 -13.85
N LEU A 161 15.20 -11.30 -14.27
CA LEU A 161 14.10 -11.16 -15.21
C LEU A 161 14.34 -11.89 -16.55
N PRO A 162 15.54 -11.85 -17.18
CA PRO A 162 15.78 -12.58 -18.44
C PRO A 162 15.58 -14.10 -18.30
N MET A 163 16.03 -14.67 -17.17
CA MET A 163 15.87 -16.10 -16.89
C MET A 163 14.39 -16.46 -16.67
N VAL A 164 13.66 -15.62 -15.92
CA VAL A 164 12.22 -15.82 -15.67
C VAL A 164 11.43 -15.74 -16.95
N LEU A 165 11.68 -14.74 -17.80
CA LEU A 165 11.01 -14.58 -19.09
C LEU A 165 11.27 -15.76 -20.02
N LYS A 166 12.52 -16.24 -20.08
CA LYS A 166 12.86 -17.45 -20.85
C LYS A 166 12.03 -18.65 -20.38
N LYS A 167 11.89 -18.82 -19.08
CA LYS A 167 11.12 -19.95 -18.51
C LYS A 167 9.62 -19.82 -18.79
N ILE A 168 9.07 -18.61 -18.72
CA ILE A 168 7.67 -18.34 -19.08
C ILE A 168 7.44 -18.66 -20.57
N ASP A 169 8.35 -18.25 -21.47
CA ASP A 169 8.25 -18.53 -22.91
C ASP A 169 8.31 -20.04 -23.21
N GLU A 170 9.18 -20.78 -22.50
CA GLU A 170 9.25 -22.25 -22.60
C GLU A 170 7.92 -22.92 -22.19
N LEU A 171 7.31 -22.44 -21.10
CA LEU A 171 6.04 -22.99 -20.59
C LEU A 171 4.83 -22.60 -21.45
N GLY A 172 4.88 -21.44 -22.13
CA GLY A 172 3.81 -20.95 -22.98
C GLY A 172 3.74 -21.59 -24.36
N LYS A 173 4.77 -22.36 -24.78
CA LYS A 173 4.77 -23.04 -26.08
C LYS A 173 3.87 -24.29 -26.06
N PRO A 174 2.87 -24.39 -26.93
CA PRO A 174 2.05 -25.60 -27.04
C PRO A 174 2.93 -26.75 -27.53
N GLY A 175 3.16 -27.74 -26.68
CA GLY A 175 3.88 -28.97 -27.09
C GLY A 175 4.87 -29.55 -26.11
N VAL A 176 5.16 -28.89 -24.99
CA VAL A 176 6.03 -29.47 -23.92
C VAL A 176 5.18 -30.00 -22.79
N ARG A 177 4.45 -31.08 -23.06
CA ARG A 177 4.00 -32.01 -22.01
C ARG A 177 4.83 -33.29 -22.18
N SER A 178 5.89 -33.40 -21.38
CA SER A 178 6.53 -34.70 -21.09
C SER A 178 5.77 -35.43 -20.02
#